data_30781e3af713d6a4232f083d07538486
#
_entry.id   30781e3af713d6a4232f083d07538486
#
_cell.length_a   1.000
_cell.length_b   1.000
_cell.length_c   1.000
_cell.angle_alpha   90.00
_cell.angle_beta   90.00
_cell.angle_gamma   90.00
#
_symmetry.space_group_name_H-M   'P 1'
#
loop_
_entity.id
_entity.type
_entity.pdbx_description
1 polymer ?
#
loop_
_entity_poly.entity_id
_entity_poly.type
_entity_poly.pdbx_seq_one_letter_code
_entity_poly.pdbx_strand_id
1 'polypeptide(L)'
;MQINDLFGAAAAFETVRMPGGTEAAIPAEHAAVIYVNEQPAFRVVCTPQLLPQLALGRLLTEGWIVSAEEVEQIAVCAEGLKINIYLNHPLTARRAAAQEVSSCCTDNVALGSPVEVQPLRAVPHLDLQPEWVDALAAAMSAGLPLYQATHAVHSCFVLHEGRILCACEDIGRHNALDKAVGSVLLAGVPLSECVLY
;
A
#
# COMPACT_ATOMS: atom_id res chain seq x y z
N MET A 1 18.01 -1.67 -4.29
CA MET A 1 16.89 -2.57 -3.88
C MET A 1 16.59 -3.55 -4.99
N GLN A 2 16.49 -4.86 -4.68
CA GLN A 2 16.09 -5.93 -5.61
C GLN A 2 14.66 -6.38 -5.27
N ILE A 3 13.82 -6.63 -6.30
CA ILE A 3 12.46 -7.17 -6.11
C ILE A 3 12.42 -8.55 -6.77
N ASN A 4 12.02 -9.56 -6.00
CA ASN A 4 11.76 -10.92 -6.45
C ASN A 4 10.31 -11.29 -6.10
N ASP A 5 9.41 -11.01 -7.01
CA ASP A 5 7.97 -11.30 -6.86
C ASP A 5 7.62 -12.56 -7.65
N LEU A 6 7.49 -13.68 -6.95
CA LEU A 6 7.09 -14.95 -7.54
C LEU A 6 5.57 -15.11 -7.65
N PHE A 7 4.81 -14.28 -6.95
CA PHE A 7 3.35 -14.28 -7.00
C PHE A 7 2.84 -13.53 -8.24
N GLY A 8 3.46 -12.39 -8.54
CA GLY A 8 3.08 -11.55 -9.67
C GLY A 8 1.70 -10.91 -9.48
N ALA A 9 0.86 -11.02 -10.50
CA ALA A 9 -0.49 -10.47 -10.48
C ALA A 9 -1.53 -11.60 -10.41
N ALA A 10 -2.37 -11.57 -9.37
CA ALA A 10 -3.56 -12.41 -9.28
C ALA A 10 -4.82 -11.61 -9.63
N ALA A 11 -5.96 -12.31 -9.83
CA ALA A 11 -7.24 -11.67 -10.07
C ALA A 11 -7.62 -10.80 -8.85
N ALA A 12 -7.98 -9.55 -9.11
CA ALA A 12 -8.36 -8.61 -8.06
C ALA A 12 -9.81 -8.75 -7.60
N PHE A 13 -10.62 -9.47 -8.36
CA PHE A 13 -12.03 -9.75 -8.02
C PHE A 13 -12.47 -11.09 -8.60
N GLU A 14 -13.55 -11.62 -8.06
CA GLU A 14 -14.24 -12.82 -8.53
C GLU A 14 -15.65 -12.46 -8.98
N THR A 15 -16.16 -13.14 -10.01
CA THR A 15 -17.55 -13.02 -10.43
C THR A 15 -18.37 -14.10 -9.76
N VAL A 16 -19.37 -13.70 -8.98
CA VAL A 16 -20.27 -14.59 -8.27
C VAL A 16 -21.70 -14.47 -8.82
N ARG A 17 -22.42 -15.58 -8.85
CA ARG A 17 -23.82 -15.59 -9.23
C ARG A 17 -24.69 -15.33 -8.01
N MET A 18 -25.48 -14.27 -8.06
CA MET A 18 -26.38 -13.88 -7.00
C MET A 18 -27.70 -14.65 -7.03
N PRO A 19 -28.41 -14.77 -5.89
CA PRO A 19 -29.81 -15.22 -5.90
C PRO A 19 -30.64 -14.35 -6.86
N GLY A 20 -31.29 -14.98 -7.83
CA GLY A 20 -32.01 -14.24 -8.87
C GLY A 20 -31.34 -14.28 -10.26
N GLY A 21 -30.12 -14.84 -10.35
CA GLY A 21 -29.45 -15.14 -11.61
C GLY A 21 -28.58 -14.00 -12.18
N THR A 22 -28.47 -12.85 -11.49
CA THR A 22 -27.54 -11.77 -11.85
C THR A 22 -26.13 -12.13 -11.41
N GLU A 23 -25.13 -11.60 -12.11
CA GLU A 23 -23.71 -11.71 -11.72
C GLU A 23 -23.26 -10.43 -11.03
N ALA A 24 -22.41 -10.58 -10.03
CA ALA A 24 -21.76 -9.48 -9.33
C ALA A 24 -20.26 -9.75 -9.18
N ALA A 25 -19.45 -8.72 -9.35
CA ALA A 25 -18.02 -8.77 -9.07
C ALA A 25 -17.79 -8.47 -7.58
N ILE A 26 -17.02 -9.31 -6.91
CA ILE A 26 -16.65 -9.16 -5.50
C ILE A 26 -15.13 -9.03 -5.43
N PRO A 27 -14.56 -8.00 -4.74
CA PRO A 27 -13.12 -7.88 -4.60
C PRO A 27 -12.53 -9.13 -3.93
N ALA A 28 -11.39 -9.57 -4.44
CA ALA A 28 -10.65 -10.66 -3.83
C ALA A 28 -9.96 -10.18 -2.55
N GLU A 29 -10.18 -10.90 -1.44
CA GLU A 29 -9.43 -10.74 -0.21
C GLU A 29 -8.22 -11.67 -0.18
N HIS A 30 -7.07 -11.12 0.14
CA HIS A 30 -5.81 -11.85 0.23
C HIS A 30 -5.13 -11.54 1.56
N ALA A 31 -4.84 -12.57 2.34
CA ALA A 31 -4.13 -12.44 3.60
C ALA A 31 -2.63 -12.69 3.38
N ALA A 32 -1.79 -11.76 3.81
CA ALA A 32 -0.35 -11.89 3.73
C ALA A 32 0.33 -11.49 5.05
N VAL A 33 1.52 -12.03 5.29
CA VAL A 33 2.39 -11.64 6.39
C VAL A 33 3.63 -10.98 5.83
N ILE A 34 3.88 -9.75 6.27
CA ILE A 34 5.10 -9.02 5.97
C ILE A 34 6.13 -9.35 7.04
N TYR A 35 7.28 -9.82 6.59
CA TYR A 35 8.45 -10.10 7.43
C TYR A 35 9.51 -9.05 7.15
N VAL A 36 10.20 -8.62 8.18
CA VAL A 36 11.37 -7.72 8.07
C VAL A 36 12.57 -8.42 8.72
N ASN A 37 13.62 -8.63 7.93
CA ASN A 37 14.78 -9.41 8.35
C ASN A 37 14.37 -10.75 8.99
N GLU A 38 13.46 -11.49 8.30
CA GLU A 38 12.91 -12.79 8.70
C GLU A 38 12.02 -12.80 9.94
N GLN A 39 11.78 -11.64 10.56
CA GLN A 39 10.88 -11.50 11.70
C GLN A 39 9.49 -11.04 11.24
N PRO A 40 8.39 -11.65 11.71
CA PRO A 40 7.05 -11.22 11.34
C PRO A 40 6.79 -9.81 11.88
N ALA A 41 6.41 -8.89 11.00
CA ALA A 41 6.17 -7.49 11.34
C ALA A 41 4.70 -7.11 11.26
N PHE A 42 4.03 -7.45 10.14
CA PHE A 42 2.64 -7.09 9.91
C PHE A 42 1.86 -8.26 9.33
N ARG A 43 0.60 -8.38 9.75
CA ARG A 43 -0.39 -9.21 9.06
C ARG A 43 -1.38 -8.29 8.39
N VAL A 44 -1.57 -8.46 7.08
CA VAL A 44 -2.42 -7.59 6.25
C VAL A 44 -3.47 -8.40 5.52
N VAL A 45 -4.66 -7.84 5.38
CA VAL A 45 -5.70 -8.32 4.46
C VAL A 45 -5.89 -7.24 3.40
N CYS A 46 -5.64 -7.59 2.14
CA CYS A 46 -5.54 -6.65 1.03
C CYS A 46 -6.08 -7.27 -0.27
N THR A 47 -6.15 -6.50 -1.34
CA THR A 47 -6.27 -7.10 -2.67
C THR A 47 -4.93 -7.69 -3.09
N PRO A 48 -4.92 -8.83 -3.87
CA PRO A 48 -3.71 -9.59 -4.20
C PRO A 48 -2.83 -8.95 -5.28
N GLN A 49 -2.75 -7.64 -5.30
CA GLN A 49 -1.99 -6.88 -6.29
C GLN A 49 -1.03 -5.92 -5.60
N LEU A 50 0.10 -5.61 -6.26
CA LEU A 50 1.09 -4.66 -5.78
C LEU A 50 1.61 -5.00 -4.36
N LEU A 51 1.82 -6.27 -4.06
CA LEU A 51 2.28 -6.73 -2.75
C LEU A 51 3.66 -6.16 -2.35
N PRO A 52 4.65 -6.06 -3.26
CA PRO A 52 5.92 -5.39 -2.94
C PRO A 52 5.73 -3.92 -2.58
N GLN A 53 4.88 -3.19 -3.33
CA GLN A 53 4.57 -1.79 -3.08
C GLN A 53 3.85 -1.61 -1.74
N LEU A 54 2.84 -2.46 -1.47
CA LEU A 54 2.13 -2.47 -0.18
C LEU A 54 3.11 -2.61 0.99
N ALA A 55 4.00 -3.58 0.92
CA ALA A 55 4.93 -3.87 1.99
C ALA A 55 5.95 -2.72 2.18
N LEU A 56 6.51 -2.19 1.09
CA LEU A 56 7.45 -1.08 1.15
C LEU A 56 6.79 0.19 1.71
N GLY A 57 5.61 0.54 1.21
CA GLY A 57 4.86 1.69 1.68
C GLY A 57 4.49 1.57 3.16
N ARG A 58 4.03 0.36 3.61
CA ARG A 58 3.72 0.08 5.01
C ARG A 58 4.93 0.32 5.92
N LEU A 59 6.13 -0.11 5.52
CA LEU A 59 7.32 0.12 6.32
C LEU A 59 7.62 1.61 6.50
N LEU A 60 7.44 2.42 5.45
CA LEU A 60 7.64 3.86 5.54
C LEU A 60 6.56 4.53 6.40
N THR A 61 5.28 4.25 6.14
CA THR A 61 4.15 4.89 6.84
C THR A 61 4.10 4.55 8.33
N GLU A 62 4.57 3.35 8.70
CA GLU A 62 4.69 2.90 10.08
C GLU A 62 6.06 3.28 10.70
N GLY A 63 6.91 4.01 9.97
CA GLY A 63 8.19 4.50 10.46
C GLY A 63 9.22 3.41 10.73
N TRP A 64 9.14 2.26 10.06
CA TRP A 64 10.15 1.19 10.13
C TRP A 64 11.39 1.54 9.33
N ILE A 65 11.22 2.31 8.26
CA ILE A 65 12.25 2.90 7.44
C ILE A 65 11.97 4.39 7.27
N VAL A 66 12.97 5.16 6.92
CA VAL A 66 12.84 6.58 6.56
C VAL A 66 13.09 6.81 5.06
N SER A 67 13.63 5.81 4.38
CA SER A 67 13.98 5.88 2.96
C SER A 67 13.96 4.47 2.34
N ALA A 68 13.66 4.37 1.04
CA ALA A 68 13.74 3.13 0.29
C ALA A 68 15.17 2.57 0.17
N GLU A 69 16.19 3.41 0.39
CA GLU A 69 17.60 3.01 0.36
C GLU A 69 17.98 2.05 1.50
N GLU A 70 17.18 2.01 2.58
CA GLU A 70 17.36 1.07 3.67
C GLU A 70 16.96 -0.37 3.28
N VAL A 71 16.24 -0.55 2.17
CA VAL A 71 15.76 -1.85 1.71
C VAL A 71 16.71 -2.43 0.66
N GLU A 72 17.31 -3.58 0.96
CA GLU A 72 18.14 -4.31 0.00
C GLU A 72 17.30 -5.16 -0.94
N GLN A 73 16.32 -5.88 -0.39
CA GLN A 73 15.50 -6.82 -1.14
C GLN A 73 14.07 -6.91 -0.63
N ILE A 74 13.13 -7.09 -1.56
CA ILE A 74 11.74 -7.51 -1.31
C ILE A 74 11.52 -8.83 -2.03
N ALA A 75 11.06 -9.87 -1.32
CA ALA A 75 10.75 -11.16 -1.87
C ALA A 75 9.33 -11.59 -1.52
N VAL A 76 8.52 -11.88 -2.54
CA VAL A 76 7.15 -12.40 -2.38
C VAL A 76 7.14 -13.87 -2.79
N CYS A 77 6.60 -14.76 -1.93
CA CYS A 77 6.48 -16.18 -2.25
C CYS A 77 5.43 -16.42 -3.35
N ALA A 78 5.46 -17.58 -3.97
CA ALA A 78 4.59 -17.92 -5.09
C ALA A 78 3.09 -17.87 -4.77
N GLU A 79 2.72 -18.10 -3.52
CA GLU A 79 1.33 -18.02 -3.05
C GLU A 79 0.92 -16.61 -2.60
N GLY A 80 1.85 -15.64 -2.57
CA GLY A 80 1.61 -14.28 -2.08
C GLY A 80 1.40 -14.16 -0.57
N LEU A 81 1.46 -15.27 0.18
CA LEU A 81 1.14 -15.31 1.62
C LEU A 81 2.26 -14.71 2.49
N LYS A 82 3.47 -14.64 1.94
CA LYS A 82 4.66 -14.18 2.66
C LYS A 82 5.42 -13.16 1.82
N ILE A 83 5.65 -12.00 2.41
CA ILE A 83 6.42 -10.90 1.83
C ILE A 83 7.61 -10.65 2.77
N ASN A 84 8.83 -10.95 2.32
CA ASN A 84 10.04 -10.69 3.09
C ASN A 84 10.69 -9.40 2.60
N ILE A 85 11.01 -8.51 3.52
CA ILE A 85 11.81 -7.31 3.29
C ILE A 85 13.12 -7.46 4.05
N TYR A 86 14.22 -7.33 3.34
CA TYR A 86 15.57 -7.35 3.92
C TYR A 86 16.10 -5.93 3.94
N LEU A 87 16.41 -5.45 5.15
CA LEU A 87 17.02 -4.15 5.38
C LEU A 87 18.54 -4.27 5.43
N ASN A 88 19.23 -3.22 5.04
CA ASN A 88 20.70 -3.11 5.12
C ASN A 88 21.22 -2.88 6.56
N HIS A 89 20.34 -2.90 7.55
CA HIS A 89 20.63 -2.75 8.95
C HIS A 89 19.78 -3.70 9.82
N PRO A 90 20.21 -4.04 11.04
CA PRO A 90 19.43 -4.87 11.95
C PRO A 90 18.20 -4.11 12.48
N LEU A 91 17.13 -4.86 12.80
CA LEU A 91 15.98 -4.31 13.51
C LEU A 91 16.36 -3.93 14.94
N THR A 92 15.88 -2.78 15.38
CA THR A 92 15.95 -2.42 16.80
C THR A 92 14.98 -3.26 17.62
N ALA A 93 15.35 -3.66 18.83
CA ALA A 93 14.59 -4.57 19.71
C ALA A 93 13.12 -4.12 19.97
N ARG A 94 12.78 -2.85 19.79
CA ARG A 94 11.45 -2.30 20.00
C ARG A 94 10.46 -2.62 18.88
N ARG A 95 10.92 -3.09 17.71
CA ARG A 95 10.08 -3.36 16.52
C ARG A 95 9.83 -4.84 16.25
N ALA A 96 10.22 -5.71 17.18
CA ALA A 96 10.16 -7.16 16.98
C ALA A 96 8.78 -7.81 17.25
N ALA A 97 7.75 -7.05 17.59
CA ALA A 97 6.40 -7.57 17.82
C ALA A 97 5.53 -7.40 16.57
N ALA A 98 4.98 -8.50 16.07
CA ALA A 98 4.07 -8.46 14.91
C ALA A 98 2.81 -7.65 15.24
N GLN A 99 2.43 -6.76 14.31
CA GLN A 99 1.20 -5.98 14.38
C GLN A 99 0.15 -6.58 13.45
N GLU A 100 -1.09 -6.68 13.92
CA GLU A 100 -2.22 -7.05 13.10
C GLU A 100 -2.88 -5.80 12.54
N VAL A 101 -2.96 -5.70 11.21
CA VAL A 101 -3.58 -4.58 10.50
C VAL A 101 -4.89 -5.08 9.90
N SER A 102 -6.00 -4.63 10.47
CA SER A 102 -7.33 -4.94 9.94
C SER A 102 -7.62 -4.18 8.65
N SER A 103 -8.37 -4.80 7.74
CA SER A 103 -8.89 -4.14 6.54
C SER A 103 -9.97 -3.10 6.85
N CYS A 104 -10.67 -3.22 7.98
CA CYS A 104 -11.69 -2.26 8.40
C CYS A 104 -11.18 -1.32 9.51
N CYS A 105 -11.77 -0.13 9.53
CA CYS A 105 -11.29 1.05 10.27
C CYS A 105 -11.37 0.97 11.79
N THR A 106 -11.98 -0.09 12.34
CA THR A 106 -12.36 -0.14 13.75
C THR A 106 -11.32 -0.78 14.67
N ASP A 107 -10.36 -1.54 14.14
CA ASP A 107 -9.44 -2.32 14.97
C ASP A 107 -7.96 -2.17 14.60
N ASN A 108 -7.52 -0.97 14.28
CA ASN A 108 -6.08 -0.66 14.21
C ASN A 108 -5.49 -0.61 15.63
N VAL A 109 -5.56 -1.71 16.35
CA VAL A 109 -4.85 -1.85 17.61
C VAL A 109 -3.43 -2.28 17.28
N ALA A 110 -2.49 -1.33 17.38
CA ALA A 110 -1.08 -1.65 17.45
C ALA A 110 -0.83 -2.55 18.68
N LEU A 111 -0.76 -3.84 18.47
CA LEU A 111 -0.33 -4.81 19.47
C LEU A 111 1.20 -4.74 19.57
N GLY A 112 1.73 -3.63 20.03
CA GLY A 112 3.15 -3.44 20.25
C GLY A 112 3.40 -2.25 21.16
N SER A 113 4.55 -2.21 21.82
CA SER A 113 4.97 -1.08 22.63
C SER A 113 4.82 0.22 21.84
N PRO A 114 4.44 1.34 22.48
CA PRO A 114 4.26 2.60 21.80
C PRO A 114 5.52 2.92 21.01
N VAL A 115 5.35 3.05 19.71
CA VAL A 115 6.39 3.58 18.83
C VAL A 115 6.74 4.96 19.39
N GLU A 116 8.00 5.21 19.64
CA GLU A 116 8.46 6.55 19.98
C GLU A 116 8.09 7.44 18.78
N VAL A 117 7.02 8.22 18.97
CA VAL A 117 6.50 9.09 17.90
C VAL A 117 7.61 10.09 17.59
N GLN A 118 8.25 9.92 16.45
CA GLN A 118 9.21 10.91 15.97
C GLN A 118 8.46 12.25 15.79
N PRO A 119 9.06 13.38 16.17
CA PRO A 119 8.41 14.66 15.96
C PRO A 119 8.05 14.80 14.49
N LEU A 120 6.77 15.10 14.22
CA LEU A 120 6.27 15.30 12.87
C LEU A 120 7.09 16.42 12.21
N ARG A 121 7.64 16.12 11.06
CA ARG A 121 8.27 17.14 10.22
C ARG A 121 7.18 17.95 9.54
N ALA A 122 7.38 19.26 9.42
CA ALA A 122 6.49 20.09 8.63
C ALA A 122 6.45 19.58 7.19
N VAL A 123 5.26 19.45 6.64
CA VAL A 123 5.08 19.15 5.22
C VAL A 123 5.59 20.35 4.43
N PRO A 124 6.48 20.18 3.45
CA PRO A 124 6.95 21.27 2.62
C PRO A 124 5.77 21.91 1.89
N HIS A 125 5.87 23.23 1.69
CA HIS A 125 4.88 23.93 0.89
C HIS A 125 4.98 23.49 -0.57
N LEU A 126 3.85 23.11 -1.16
CA LEU A 126 3.74 22.79 -2.57
C LEU A 126 2.74 23.75 -3.21
N ASP A 127 3.16 24.48 -4.22
CA ASP A 127 2.31 25.38 -4.99
C ASP A 127 1.38 24.58 -5.91
N LEU A 128 0.18 24.29 -5.43
CA LEU A 128 -0.84 23.56 -6.19
C LEU A 128 -1.44 24.48 -7.26
N GLN A 129 -1.38 24.02 -8.52
CA GLN A 129 -2.02 24.70 -9.63
C GLN A 129 -3.48 24.21 -9.76
N PRO A 130 -4.46 25.08 -10.09
CA PRO A 130 -5.86 24.70 -10.28
C PRO A 130 -6.03 23.52 -11.27
N GLU A 131 -5.22 23.51 -12.33
CA GLU A 131 -5.27 22.49 -13.37
C GLU A 131 -4.92 21.10 -12.85
N TRP A 132 -4.15 21.02 -11.74
CA TRP A 132 -3.85 19.74 -11.09
C TRP A 132 -5.07 19.16 -10.39
N VAL A 133 -5.92 20.03 -9.83
CA VAL A 133 -7.18 19.62 -9.21
C VAL A 133 -8.14 19.10 -10.28
N ASP A 134 -8.19 19.77 -11.44
CA ASP A 134 -9.02 19.33 -12.56
C ASP A 134 -8.55 17.97 -13.11
N ALA A 135 -7.24 17.78 -13.24
CA ALA A 135 -6.66 16.50 -13.67
C ALA A 135 -7.01 15.37 -12.70
N LEU A 136 -6.93 15.63 -11.39
CA LEU A 136 -7.30 14.68 -10.36
C LEU A 136 -8.80 14.37 -10.42
N ALA A 137 -9.65 15.39 -10.50
CA ALA A 137 -11.10 15.23 -10.58
C ALA A 137 -11.51 14.40 -11.82
N ALA A 138 -10.86 14.62 -12.96
CA ALA A 138 -11.07 13.85 -14.18
C ALA A 138 -10.67 12.37 -13.98
N ALA A 139 -9.51 12.10 -13.37
CA ALA A 139 -9.04 10.74 -13.09
C ALA A 139 -9.97 10.00 -12.13
N MET A 140 -10.44 10.67 -11.08
CA MET A 140 -11.40 10.12 -10.12
C MET A 140 -12.75 9.82 -10.77
N SER A 141 -13.24 10.74 -11.61
CA SER A 141 -14.51 10.57 -12.32
C SER A 141 -14.47 9.42 -13.32
N ALA A 142 -13.31 9.20 -13.94
CA ALA A 142 -13.09 8.04 -14.80
C ALA A 142 -13.13 6.72 -14.00
N GLY A 143 -12.76 6.76 -12.71
CA GLY A 143 -12.65 5.59 -11.84
C GLY A 143 -11.52 4.66 -12.22
N LEU A 144 -11.16 3.77 -11.31
CA LEU A 144 -10.16 2.72 -11.57
C LEU A 144 -10.86 1.38 -11.82
N PRO A 145 -10.20 0.43 -12.49
CA PRO A 145 -10.84 -0.80 -12.96
C PRO A 145 -11.52 -1.64 -11.89
N LEU A 146 -10.89 -1.78 -10.72
CA LEU A 146 -11.44 -2.59 -9.64
C LEU A 146 -12.65 -1.91 -9.00
N TYR A 147 -12.59 -0.60 -8.78
CA TYR A 147 -13.73 0.17 -8.29
C TYR A 147 -14.89 0.13 -9.28
N GLN A 148 -14.64 0.29 -10.58
CA GLN A 148 -15.68 0.22 -11.60
C GLN A 148 -16.36 -1.16 -11.64
N ALA A 149 -15.58 -2.24 -11.42
CA ALA A 149 -16.12 -3.60 -11.43
C ALA A 149 -16.93 -3.92 -10.18
N THR A 150 -16.49 -3.45 -9.00
CA THR A 150 -16.99 -3.94 -7.71
C THR A 150 -17.69 -2.89 -6.86
N HIS A 151 -17.38 -1.60 -7.04
CA HIS A 151 -17.78 -0.47 -6.18
C HIS A 151 -17.53 -0.70 -4.68
N ALA A 152 -16.54 -1.55 -4.34
CA ALA A 152 -16.29 -2.02 -2.98
C ALA A 152 -14.81 -1.92 -2.56
N VAL A 153 -14.06 -1.00 -3.16
CA VAL A 153 -12.65 -0.74 -2.85
C VAL A 153 -12.38 0.76 -2.67
N HIS A 154 -11.25 1.05 -2.09
CA HIS A 154 -10.71 2.40 -1.97
C HIS A 154 -9.64 2.63 -3.03
N SER A 155 -9.51 3.87 -3.47
CA SER A 155 -8.50 4.30 -4.45
C SER A 155 -7.60 5.37 -3.85
N CYS A 156 -6.32 5.33 -4.16
CA CYS A 156 -5.37 6.39 -3.85
C CYS A 156 -4.68 6.82 -5.12
N PHE A 157 -4.75 8.12 -5.41
CA PHE A 157 -4.10 8.75 -6.56
C PHE A 157 -2.89 9.55 -6.08
N VAL A 158 -1.81 9.50 -6.83
CA VAL A 158 -0.63 10.32 -6.58
C VAL A 158 -0.34 11.18 -7.80
N LEU A 159 -0.27 12.49 -7.57
CA LEU A 159 0.16 13.46 -8.57
C LEU A 159 1.60 13.88 -8.30
N HIS A 160 2.36 14.01 -9.36
CA HIS A 160 3.67 14.62 -9.38
C HIS A 160 3.75 15.55 -10.59
N GLU A 161 4.16 16.79 -10.41
CA GLU A 161 4.22 17.81 -11.46
C GLU A 161 2.92 17.94 -12.30
N GLY A 162 1.75 17.86 -11.62
CA GLY A 162 0.45 18.00 -12.27
C GLY A 162 -0.02 16.80 -13.08
N ARG A 163 0.66 15.65 -13.02
CA ARG A 163 0.28 14.42 -13.71
C ARG A 163 0.05 13.29 -12.71
N ILE A 164 -0.86 12.39 -13.04
CA ILE A 164 -1.03 11.17 -12.26
C ILE A 164 0.22 10.30 -12.43
N LEU A 165 1.00 10.19 -11.36
CA LEU A 165 2.19 9.33 -11.31
C LEU A 165 1.78 7.86 -11.14
N CYS A 166 0.87 7.60 -10.22
CA CYS A 166 0.28 6.28 -10.01
C CYS A 166 -1.11 6.40 -9.39
N ALA A 167 -1.88 5.32 -9.52
CA ALA A 167 -3.16 5.16 -8.85
C ALA A 167 -3.28 3.70 -8.39
N CYS A 168 -3.65 3.50 -7.14
CA CYS A 168 -3.70 2.19 -6.51
C CYS A 168 -5.06 1.95 -5.88
N GLU A 169 -5.52 0.68 -5.91
CA GLU A 169 -6.78 0.26 -5.33
C GLU A 169 -6.56 -0.84 -4.30
N ASP A 170 -7.38 -0.85 -3.27
CA ASP A 170 -7.41 -1.91 -2.25
C ASP A 170 -8.75 -1.92 -1.52
N ILE A 171 -9.14 -3.08 -0.95
CA ILE A 171 -10.27 -3.20 -0.03
C ILE A 171 -10.07 -2.39 1.25
N GLY A 172 -8.82 -2.15 1.66
CA GLY A 172 -8.42 -1.34 2.79
C GLY A 172 -7.88 0.03 2.36
N ARG A 173 -8.47 1.13 2.87
CA ARG A 173 -8.01 2.49 2.54
C ARG A 173 -6.53 2.72 2.86
N HIS A 174 -6.04 2.19 3.99
CA HIS A 174 -4.63 2.31 4.37
C HIS A 174 -3.73 1.51 3.42
N ASN A 175 -4.19 0.33 2.97
CA ASN A 175 -3.45 -0.46 2.00
C ASN A 175 -3.36 0.25 0.64
N ALA A 176 -4.45 0.89 0.18
CA ALA A 176 -4.43 1.68 -1.06
C ALA A 176 -3.39 2.81 -0.98
N LEU A 177 -3.33 3.51 0.18
CA LEU A 177 -2.32 4.53 0.46
C LEU A 177 -0.91 3.93 0.48
N ASP A 178 -0.69 2.82 1.18
CA ASP A 178 0.63 2.20 1.26
C ASP A 178 1.10 1.70 -0.11
N LYS A 179 0.21 1.10 -0.91
CA LYS A 179 0.53 0.74 -2.30
C LYS A 179 0.98 1.94 -3.12
N ALA A 180 0.29 3.08 -2.96
CA ALA A 180 0.62 4.31 -3.65
C ALA A 180 1.97 4.87 -3.18
N VAL A 181 2.20 4.97 -1.87
CA VAL A 181 3.49 5.39 -1.28
C VAL A 181 4.62 4.48 -1.75
N GLY A 182 4.45 3.16 -1.67
CA GLY A 182 5.45 2.21 -2.13
C GLY A 182 5.74 2.33 -3.63
N SER A 183 4.72 2.65 -4.45
CA SER A 183 4.90 2.89 -5.89
C SER A 183 5.73 4.14 -6.15
N VAL A 184 5.51 5.22 -5.41
CA VAL A 184 6.32 6.45 -5.48
C VAL A 184 7.77 6.19 -5.09
N LEU A 185 8.00 5.43 -4.00
CA LEU A 185 9.33 5.05 -3.55
C LEU A 185 10.08 4.25 -4.62
N LEU A 186 9.40 3.29 -5.26
CA LEU A 186 9.98 2.49 -6.35
C LEU A 186 10.27 3.31 -7.61
N ALA A 187 9.48 4.33 -7.86
CA ALA A 187 9.72 5.28 -8.96
C ALA A 187 10.89 6.23 -8.68
N GLY A 188 11.42 6.27 -7.45
CA GLY A 188 12.50 7.16 -7.04
C GLY A 188 12.09 8.63 -6.99
N VAL A 189 10.80 8.93 -6.88
CA VAL A 189 10.27 10.29 -6.78
C VAL A 189 10.19 10.71 -5.31
N PRO A 190 10.62 11.93 -4.95
CA PRO A 190 10.48 12.42 -3.59
C PRO A 190 9.00 12.59 -3.20
N LEU A 191 8.57 11.97 -2.10
CA LEU A 191 7.20 12.11 -1.59
C LEU A 191 6.83 13.57 -1.26
N SER A 192 7.83 14.40 -0.93
CA SER A 192 7.64 15.84 -0.68
C SER A 192 7.22 16.65 -1.92
N GLU A 193 7.35 16.08 -3.11
CA GLU A 193 6.96 16.68 -4.38
C GLU A 193 5.63 16.11 -4.91
N CYS A 194 5.01 15.22 -4.15
CA CYS A 194 3.80 14.52 -4.52
C CYS A 194 2.56 15.05 -3.77
N VAL A 195 1.42 15.00 -4.45
CA VAL A 195 0.10 15.18 -3.85
C VAL A 195 -0.58 13.82 -3.81
N LEU A 196 -0.96 13.37 -2.61
CA LEU A 196 -1.70 12.14 -2.41
C LEU A 196 -3.18 12.48 -2.15
N TYR A 197 -4.04 11.72 -2.79
CA TYR A 197 -5.49 11.85 -2.66
C TYR A 197 -6.14 10.48 -2.51
#